data_ffaf01eed679b781f797349502e8c33c
#
_entry.id   ffaf01eed679b781f797349502e8c33c
#
_cell.length_a   1.000
_cell.length_b   1.000
_cell.length_c   1.000
_cell.angle_alpha   90.00
_cell.angle_beta   90.00
_cell.angle_gamma   90.00
#
_symmetry.space_group_name_H-M   'P 1'
#
loop_
_entity.id
_entity.type
_entity.pdbx_description
1 polymer ?
#
loop_
_entity_poly.entity_id
_entity_poly.type
_entity_poly.pdbx_seq_one_letter_code
_entity_poly.pdbx_strand_id
1 'polypeptide(L)'
;KMTDKVLLDEWKEDHGIDSDFFKVRVLGQFPDVGSRQLISGSAVREARERELHPSEYDAMPIAIGCDVARFGSDETVILVRQGRRILSLQTYRELDNVQVAMQCAEVYRKYHQASLFVDEVGLGSGVVDTLKSLNYPVVGVNAGRSPEDKTRFFNLRAEMWYRMKEWCESGVDIIDDNVLCEQLASIEYGYSPTEQVKIEKKEDMRKRGLSSPDRAEALALTFAYIIPPQQMQGSFEADDYL
;
A
#
# COMPACT_ATOMS: atom_id res chain seq x y z
N LYS A 1 1.25 34.88 -8.76
CA LYS A 1 1.84 33.97 -9.74
C LYS A 1 0.68 33.33 -10.49
N MET A 2 0.54 33.62 -11.78
CA MET A 2 -0.45 32.92 -12.62
C MET A 2 -0.04 31.46 -12.74
N THR A 3 -0.88 30.58 -12.26
CA THR A 3 -0.70 29.14 -12.44
C THR A 3 -0.96 28.81 -13.91
N ASP A 4 -0.12 28.00 -14.51
CA ASP A 4 -0.22 27.61 -15.93
C ASP A 4 -1.57 26.93 -16.18
N LYS A 5 -2.28 27.38 -17.23
CA LYS A 5 -3.61 26.90 -17.57
C LYS A 5 -3.60 25.39 -17.91
N VAL A 6 -2.51 24.92 -18.51
CA VAL A 6 -2.30 23.51 -18.85
C VAL A 6 -2.23 22.66 -17.57
N LEU A 7 -1.48 23.12 -16.57
CA LEU A 7 -1.37 22.45 -15.27
C LEU A 7 -2.71 22.39 -14.51
N LEU A 8 -3.54 23.43 -14.67
CA LEU A 8 -4.88 23.46 -14.05
C LEU A 8 -5.84 22.46 -14.71
N ASP A 9 -5.76 22.32 -16.02
CA ASP A 9 -6.60 21.37 -16.77
C ASP A 9 -6.16 19.92 -16.49
N GLU A 10 -4.85 19.63 -16.40
CA GLU A 10 -4.30 18.34 -15.95
C GLU A 10 -4.78 17.99 -14.53
N TRP A 11 -4.68 18.92 -13.59
CA TRP A 11 -5.16 18.67 -12.21
C TRP A 11 -6.66 18.46 -12.12
N LYS A 12 -7.43 19.06 -13.03
CA LYS A 12 -8.87 18.88 -13.11
C LYS A 12 -9.24 17.50 -13.66
N GLU A 13 -8.49 17.00 -14.65
CA GLU A 13 -8.68 15.66 -15.22
C GLU A 13 -8.23 14.56 -14.25
N ASP A 14 -7.06 14.75 -13.62
CA ASP A 14 -6.45 13.75 -12.73
C ASP A 14 -7.15 13.61 -11.39
N HIS A 15 -7.69 14.70 -10.85
CA HIS A 15 -8.20 14.72 -9.46
C HIS A 15 -9.70 15.05 -9.35
N GLY A 16 -10.31 15.57 -10.40
CA GLY A 16 -11.66 16.07 -10.36
C GLY A 16 -11.80 17.44 -9.65
N ILE A 17 -12.77 18.23 -10.10
CA ILE A 17 -12.99 19.61 -9.63
C ILE A 17 -13.45 19.69 -8.16
N ASP A 18 -14.11 18.63 -7.69
CA ASP A 18 -14.66 18.52 -6.33
C ASP A 18 -13.69 17.89 -5.34
N SER A 19 -12.51 17.46 -5.80
CA SER A 19 -11.49 16.87 -4.91
C SER A 19 -10.95 17.90 -3.93
N ASP A 20 -10.62 17.47 -2.73
CA ASP A 20 -9.97 18.33 -1.73
C ASP A 20 -8.63 18.88 -2.23
N PHE A 21 -7.93 18.11 -3.08
CA PHE A 21 -6.71 18.57 -3.76
C PHE A 21 -6.97 19.80 -4.62
N PHE A 22 -8.02 19.76 -5.47
CA PHE A 22 -8.36 20.89 -6.35
C PHE A 22 -8.88 22.07 -5.54
N LYS A 23 -9.70 21.84 -4.52
CA LYS A 23 -10.19 22.87 -3.61
C LYS A 23 -9.06 23.62 -2.92
N VAL A 24 -8.07 22.90 -2.37
CA VAL A 24 -6.93 23.51 -1.65
C VAL A 24 -5.96 24.19 -2.60
N ARG A 25 -5.53 23.50 -3.67
CA ARG A 25 -4.47 23.97 -4.57
C ARG A 25 -4.90 25.02 -5.57
N VAL A 26 -6.13 24.92 -6.06
CA VAL A 26 -6.65 25.77 -7.13
C VAL A 26 -7.59 26.83 -6.60
N LEU A 27 -8.52 26.45 -5.74
CA LEU A 27 -9.56 27.35 -5.24
C LEU A 27 -9.17 28.07 -3.94
N GLY A 28 -8.07 27.64 -3.28
CA GLY A 28 -7.65 28.19 -1.99
C GLY A 28 -8.70 27.97 -0.87
N GLN A 29 -9.56 26.96 -1.04
CA GLN A 29 -10.61 26.61 -0.09
C GLN A 29 -10.10 25.55 0.88
N PHE A 30 -10.55 25.63 2.14
CA PHE A 30 -10.30 24.51 3.06
C PHE A 30 -11.18 23.31 2.69
N PRO A 31 -10.69 22.07 2.89
CA PRO A 31 -11.51 20.87 2.71
C PRO A 31 -12.74 20.95 3.62
N ASP A 32 -13.87 20.42 3.16
CA ASP A 32 -15.06 20.32 3.98
C ASP A 32 -14.77 19.51 5.26
N VAL A 33 -15.17 20.01 6.41
CA VAL A 33 -14.84 19.51 7.76
C VAL A 33 -15.29 18.05 8.02
N GLY A 34 -15.90 17.38 7.03
CA GLY A 34 -16.35 15.99 7.08
C GLY A 34 -15.60 14.99 6.20
N SER A 35 -14.60 15.39 5.38
CA SER A 35 -13.99 14.51 4.36
C SER A 35 -12.47 14.38 4.46
N ARG A 36 -11.93 14.19 5.66
CA ARG A 36 -10.48 13.90 5.81
C ARG A 36 -10.13 12.44 5.56
N GLN A 37 -11.11 11.62 5.28
CA GLN A 37 -10.98 10.21 5.00
C GLN A 37 -10.22 10.00 3.69
N LEU A 38 -9.13 9.25 3.71
CA LEU A 38 -8.31 9.03 2.50
C LEU A 38 -9.02 8.10 1.50
N ILE A 39 -9.60 7.00 2.00
CA ILE A 39 -10.32 6.00 1.20
C ILE A 39 -11.78 6.00 1.67
N SER A 40 -12.71 6.21 0.75
CA SER A 40 -14.12 6.26 1.13
C SER A 40 -14.64 4.90 1.60
N GLY A 41 -15.54 4.91 2.59
CA GLY A 41 -16.17 3.68 3.06
C GLY A 41 -17.00 2.96 1.99
N SER A 42 -17.48 3.68 0.96
CA SER A 42 -18.15 3.07 -0.21
C SER A 42 -17.14 2.26 -1.05
N ALA A 43 -15.97 2.82 -1.36
CA ALA A 43 -14.94 2.13 -2.14
C ALA A 43 -14.47 0.84 -1.42
N VAL A 44 -14.27 0.90 -0.10
CA VAL A 44 -13.90 -0.29 0.70
C VAL A 44 -14.99 -1.35 0.66
N ARG A 45 -16.26 -0.96 0.77
CA ARG A 45 -17.41 -1.89 0.72
C ARG A 45 -17.53 -2.54 -0.65
N GLU A 46 -17.46 -1.75 -1.72
CA GLU A 46 -17.50 -2.26 -3.09
C GLU A 46 -16.34 -3.24 -3.37
N ALA A 47 -15.14 -2.92 -2.87
CA ALA A 47 -13.96 -3.78 -3.01
C ALA A 47 -14.13 -5.11 -2.24
N ARG A 48 -14.77 -5.09 -1.07
CA ARG A 48 -15.06 -6.28 -0.26
C ARG A 48 -16.11 -7.18 -0.90
N GLU A 49 -17.14 -6.60 -1.55
CA GLU A 49 -18.24 -7.32 -2.17
C GLU A 49 -17.90 -7.80 -3.59
N ARG A 50 -16.81 -7.31 -4.18
CA ARG A 50 -16.40 -7.66 -5.52
C ARG A 50 -15.70 -9.00 -5.55
N GLU A 51 -16.00 -9.77 -6.58
CA GLU A 51 -15.33 -11.04 -6.89
C GLU A 51 -14.74 -10.94 -8.30
N LEU A 52 -13.41 -10.94 -8.41
CA LEU A 52 -12.69 -10.88 -9.69
C LEU A 52 -12.46 -12.30 -10.23
N HIS A 53 -12.68 -12.47 -11.52
CA HIS A 53 -12.31 -13.70 -12.20
C HIS A 53 -10.78 -13.80 -12.31
N PRO A 54 -10.16 -14.99 -12.16
CA PRO A 54 -8.70 -15.18 -12.25
C PRO A 54 -8.04 -14.50 -13.44
N SER A 55 -8.63 -14.53 -14.62
CA SER A 55 -8.10 -13.88 -15.84
C SER A 55 -7.91 -12.36 -15.71
N GLU A 56 -8.48 -11.72 -14.69
CA GLU A 56 -8.38 -10.27 -14.46
C GLU A 56 -7.16 -9.89 -13.61
N TYR A 57 -6.48 -10.87 -12.98
CA TYR A 57 -5.32 -10.60 -12.13
C TYR A 57 -4.16 -11.59 -12.27
N ASP A 58 -4.35 -12.82 -12.78
CA ASP A 58 -3.32 -13.88 -12.81
C ASP A 58 -2.04 -13.49 -13.55
N ALA A 59 -2.15 -12.66 -14.62
CA ALA A 59 -1.00 -12.17 -15.36
C ALA A 59 -0.30 -10.97 -14.71
N MET A 60 -0.84 -10.47 -13.59
CA MET A 60 -0.33 -9.27 -12.94
C MET A 60 0.78 -9.62 -11.93
N PRO A 61 1.71 -8.67 -11.65
CA PRO A 61 2.75 -8.88 -10.66
C PRO A 61 2.20 -9.18 -9.28
N ILE A 62 2.93 -10.04 -8.54
CA ILE A 62 2.64 -10.35 -7.14
C ILE A 62 3.52 -9.49 -6.25
N ALA A 63 2.92 -8.90 -5.23
CA ALA A 63 3.58 -8.14 -4.18
C ALA A 63 3.24 -8.72 -2.81
N ILE A 64 4.25 -8.85 -1.97
CA ILE A 64 4.13 -9.24 -0.57
C ILE A 64 4.54 -8.03 0.27
N GLY A 65 3.68 -7.57 1.17
CA GLY A 65 3.97 -6.53 2.16
C GLY A 65 4.01 -7.12 3.56
N CYS A 66 5.03 -6.79 4.33
CA CYS A 66 5.17 -7.20 5.72
C CYS A 66 5.33 -5.99 6.63
N ASP A 67 4.33 -5.72 7.45
CA ASP A 67 4.42 -4.76 8.58
C ASP A 67 4.82 -5.54 9.83
N VAL A 68 5.95 -5.14 10.44
CA VAL A 68 6.57 -5.86 11.57
C VAL A 68 6.23 -5.17 12.87
N ALA A 69 5.47 -5.83 13.73
CA ALA A 69 5.13 -5.33 15.05
C ALA A 69 6.07 -5.87 16.14
N ARG A 70 6.19 -5.06 17.21
CA ARG A 70 6.81 -5.47 18.48
C ARG A 70 5.81 -6.20 19.38
N PHE A 71 6.36 -6.76 20.47
CA PHE A 71 5.56 -7.25 21.59
C PHE A 71 4.54 -6.20 22.05
N GLY A 72 3.28 -6.57 22.18
CA GLY A 72 2.19 -5.68 22.59
C GLY A 72 0.89 -5.95 21.86
N SER A 73 0.09 -4.90 21.66
CA SER A 73 -1.22 -4.98 21.01
C SER A 73 -1.15 -5.02 19.48
N ASP A 74 -0.03 -4.59 18.90
CA ASP A 74 0.14 -4.49 17.45
C ASP A 74 0.42 -5.88 16.83
N GLU A 75 0.01 -6.09 15.60
CA GLU A 75 0.15 -7.37 14.89
C GLU A 75 1.25 -7.29 13.81
N THR A 76 2.10 -8.31 13.72
CA THR A 76 2.88 -8.51 12.50
C THR A 76 1.96 -9.04 11.41
N VAL A 77 1.93 -8.37 10.26
CA VAL A 77 1.03 -8.70 9.16
C VAL A 77 1.82 -9.01 7.90
N ILE A 78 1.53 -10.14 7.26
CA ILE A 78 2.04 -10.49 5.94
C ILE A 78 0.84 -10.55 4.98
N LEU A 79 0.83 -9.67 3.99
CA LEU A 79 -0.23 -9.56 3.01
C LEU A 79 0.31 -9.81 1.60
N VAL A 80 -0.45 -10.54 0.80
CA VAL A 80 -0.11 -10.84 -0.60
C VAL A 80 -1.16 -10.23 -1.52
N ARG A 81 -0.72 -9.40 -2.46
CA ARG A 81 -1.55 -8.80 -3.50
C ARG A 81 -1.05 -9.22 -4.88
N GLN A 82 -1.97 -9.56 -5.78
CA GLN A 82 -1.69 -9.74 -7.20
C GLN A 82 -2.60 -8.82 -8.02
N GLY A 83 -2.01 -7.89 -8.75
CA GLY A 83 -2.77 -6.91 -9.51
C GLY A 83 -3.85 -6.22 -8.67
N ARG A 84 -5.12 -6.46 -9.00
CA ARG A 84 -6.28 -5.88 -8.32
C ARG A 84 -6.91 -6.76 -7.23
N ARG A 85 -6.24 -7.85 -6.80
CA ARG A 85 -6.77 -8.78 -5.79
C ARG A 85 -5.82 -8.99 -4.63
N ILE A 86 -6.36 -9.06 -3.41
CA ILE A 86 -5.64 -9.55 -2.23
C ILE A 86 -5.82 -11.07 -2.20
N LEU A 87 -4.69 -11.80 -2.29
CA LEU A 87 -4.68 -13.27 -2.30
C LEU A 87 -4.60 -13.89 -0.91
N SER A 88 -3.92 -13.21 0.03
CA SER A 88 -3.68 -13.74 1.37
C SER A 88 -3.42 -12.60 2.35
N LEU A 89 -3.90 -12.77 3.57
CA LEU A 89 -3.60 -11.92 4.72
C LEU A 89 -3.36 -12.84 5.91
N GLN A 90 -2.20 -12.70 6.54
CA GLN A 90 -1.80 -13.49 7.70
C GLN A 90 -1.37 -12.53 8.81
N THR A 91 -1.82 -12.80 10.03
CA THR A 91 -1.49 -11.99 11.20
C THR A 91 -0.81 -12.85 12.26
N TYR A 92 0.20 -12.27 12.90
CA TYR A 92 0.98 -12.96 13.94
C TYR A 92 1.19 -12.02 15.13
N ARG A 93 1.37 -12.61 16.29
CA ARG A 93 1.72 -11.89 17.52
C ARG A 93 2.93 -12.55 18.18
N GLU A 94 3.69 -11.76 18.90
CA GLU A 94 4.79 -12.25 19.75
C GLU A 94 5.89 -13.04 19.01
N LEU A 95 6.07 -12.77 17.71
CA LEU A 95 7.17 -13.34 16.94
C LEU A 95 8.44 -12.49 17.09
N ASP A 96 9.59 -13.15 17.17
CA ASP A 96 10.88 -12.50 17.01
C ASP A 96 11.22 -12.27 15.54
N ASN A 97 12.29 -11.49 15.27
CA ASN A 97 12.69 -11.12 13.92
C ASN A 97 13.02 -12.33 13.03
N VAL A 98 13.59 -13.39 13.60
CA VAL A 98 13.94 -14.61 12.87
C VAL A 98 12.66 -15.35 12.49
N GLN A 99 11.73 -15.47 13.43
CA GLN A 99 10.44 -16.09 13.18
C GLN A 99 9.64 -15.34 12.12
N VAL A 100 9.59 -14.01 12.17
CA VAL A 100 8.94 -13.19 11.13
C VAL A 100 9.60 -13.42 9.78
N ALA A 101 10.94 -13.41 9.71
CA ALA A 101 11.68 -13.68 8.48
C ALA A 101 11.36 -15.06 7.91
N MET A 102 11.22 -16.09 8.75
CA MET A 102 10.84 -17.44 8.32
C MET A 102 9.41 -17.49 7.76
N GLN A 103 8.45 -16.76 8.36
CA GLN A 103 7.10 -16.65 7.82
C GLN A 103 7.09 -15.92 6.46
N CYS A 104 7.83 -14.81 6.33
CA CYS A 104 8.01 -14.14 5.05
C CYS A 104 8.60 -15.08 3.98
N ALA A 105 9.63 -15.86 4.35
CA ALA A 105 10.27 -16.82 3.46
C ALA A 105 9.31 -17.93 3.02
N GLU A 106 8.43 -18.41 3.91
CA GLU A 106 7.41 -19.40 3.59
C GLU A 106 6.39 -18.85 2.60
N VAL A 107 5.88 -17.65 2.86
CA VAL A 107 4.94 -16.98 1.95
C VAL A 107 5.62 -16.72 0.60
N TYR A 108 6.87 -16.23 0.58
CA TYR A 108 7.61 -15.99 -0.66
C TYR A 108 7.78 -17.28 -1.51
N ARG A 109 8.07 -18.42 -0.88
CA ARG A 109 8.17 -19.71 -1.58
C ARG A 109 6.86 -20.16 -2.19
N LYS A 110 5.72 -19.82 -1.57
CA LYS A 110 4.39 -20.13 -2.10
C LYS A 110 4.05 -19.26 -3.31
N TYR A 111 4.50 -18.00 -3.31
CA TYR A 111 4.22 -17.04 -4.37
C TYR A 111 5.50 -16.70 -5.14
N HIS A 112 5.93 -17.63 -6.01
CA HIS A 112 7.14 -17.48 -6.80
C HIS A 112 7.17 -16.16 -7.58
N GLN A 113 8.36 -15.54 -7.69
CA GLN A 113 8.58 -14.27 -8.39
C GLN A 113 7.86 -13.06 -7.79
N ALA A 114 7.32 -13.17 -6.57
CA ALA A 114 6.76 -12.02 -5.89
C ALA A 114 7.85 -11.01 -5.52
N SER A 115 7.50 -9.72 -5.51
CA SER A 115 8.32 -8.69 -4.87
C SER A 115 7.98 -8.64 -3.38
N LEU A 116 9.00 -8.80 -2.52
CA LEU A 116 8.83 -8.81 -1.06
C LEU A 116 9.27 -7.48 -0.47
N PHE A 117 8.33 -6.75 0.15
CA PHE A 117 8.52 -5.47 0.81
C PHE A 117 8.32 -5.64 2.33
N VAL A 118 9.29 -5.19 3.12
CA VAL A 118 9.24 -5.25 4.58
C VAL A 118 9.47 -3.85 5.13
N ASP A 119 8.63 -3.38 6.06
CA ASP A 119 8.93 -2.16 6.78
C ASP A 119 10.27 -2.32 7.53
N GLU A 120 11.28 -1.54 7.13
CA GLU A 120 12.63 -1.64 7.72
C GLU A 120 12.81 -0.77 8.98
N VAL A 121 11.77 -0.03 9.40
CA VAL A 121 11.87 0.84 10.57
C VAL A 121 11.84 0.01 11.86
N GLY A 122 12.79 0.27 12.74
CA GLY A 122 12.86 -0.42 14.04
C GLY A 122 13.18 -1.92 13.89
N LEU A 123 12.27 -2.80 14.28
CA LEU A 123 12.49 -4.25 14.25
C LEU A 123 12.58 -4.85 12.85
N GLY A 124 11.89 -4.25 11.90
CA GLY A 124 11.89 -4.75 10.53
C GLY A 124 13.26 -4.78 9.89
N SER A 125 14.21 -3.93 10.33
CA SER A 125 15.61 -4.01 9.86
C SER A 125 16.22 -5.39 10.12
N GLY A 126 15.99 -5.99 11.31
CA GLY A 126 16.47 -7.33 11.63
C GLY A 126 15.79 -8.43 10.79
N VAL A 127 14.53 -8.25 10.41
CA VAL A 127 13.82 -9.15 9.47
C VAL A 127 14.44 -9.07 8.09
N VAL A 128 14.69 -7.85 7.59
CA VAL A 128 15.34 -7.61 6.29
C VAL A 128 16.73 -8.23 6.25
N ASP A 129 17.55 -8.01 7.28
CA ASP A 129 18.90 -8.57 7.36
C ASP A 129 18.89 -10.10 7.40
N THR A 130 17.96 -10.71 8.15
CA THR A 130 17.78 -12.15 8.20
C THR A 130 17.40 -12.71 6.83
N LEU A 131 16.41 -12.11 6.15
CA LEU A 131 16.00 -12.53 4.80
C LEU A 131 17.14 -12.44 3.78
N LYS A 132 17.91 -11.33 3.81
CA LYS A 132 19.09 -11.17 2.95
C LYS A 132 20.14 -12.24 3.22
N SER A 133 20.41 -12.56 4.49
CA SER A 133 21.36 -13.62 4.87
C SER A 133 20.95 -15.00 4.37
N LEU A 134 19.65 -15.21 4.21
CA LEU A 134 19.06 -16.42 3.63
C LEU A 134 18.89 -16.35 2.10
N ASN A 135 19.45 -15.33 1.45
CA ASN A 135 19.40 -15.09 0.00
C ASN A 135 17.98 -14.88 -0.56
N TYR A 136 17.05 -14.37 0.24
CA TYR A 136 15.74 -13.93 -0.27
C TYR A 136 15.83 -12.50 -0.84
N PRO A 137 15.24 -12.23 -2.02
CA PRO A 137 15.19 -10.89 -2.60
C PRO A 137 14.15 -10.04 -1.86
N VAL A 138 14.59 -9.36 -0.80
CA VAL A 138 13.76 -8.49 0.02
C VAL A 138 14.14 -7.02 -0.17
N VAL A 139 13.13 -6.17 -0.25
CA VAL A 139 13.28 -4.72 -0.27
C VAL A 139 12.84 -4.17 1.09
N GLY A 140 13.78 -3.60 1.83
CA GLY A 140 13.46 -2.83 3.04
C GLY A 140 12.85 -1.49 2.66
N VAL A 141 11.70 -1.18 3.23
CA VAL A 141 10.95 0.04 2.97
C VAL A 141 11.00 0.95 4.18
N ASN A 142 11.58 2.13 4.03
CA ASN A 142 11.51 3.17 5.03
C ASN A 142 10.45 4.20 4.63
N ALA A 143 9.28 4.09 5.23
CA ALA A 143 8.12 4.94 4.95
C ALA A 143 8.36 6.45 5.22
N GLY A 144 9.37 6.79 6.03
CA GLY A 144 9.77 8.17 6.30
C GLY A 144 10.65 8.81 5.22
N ARG A 145 11.17 8.04 4.26
CA ARG A 145 12.03 8.56 3.19
C ARG A 145 11.28 9.52 2.26
N SER A 146 12.06 10.26 1.46
CA SER A 146 11.52 11.10 0.40
C SER A 146 10.68 10.27 -0.57
N PRO A 147 9.51 10.79 -0.98
CA PRO A 147 8.68 10.18 -2.01
C PRO A 147 9.33 10.33 -3.39
N GLU A 148 8.81 9.62 -4.38
CA GLU A 148 9.16 9.79 -5.79
C GLU A 148 8.64 11.17 -6.29
N ASP A 149 7.36 11.47 -6.04
CA ASP A 149 6.79 12.80 -6.31
C ASP A 149 6.84 13.70 -5.07
N LYS A 150 7.96 14.43 -4.95
CA LYS A 150 8.21 15.40 -3.87
C LYS A 150 7.32 16.64 -3.93
N THR A 151 6.66 16.89 -5.04
CA THR A 151 5.78 18.05 -5.18
C THR A 151 4.42 17.76 -4.57
N ARG A 152 3.98 16.52 -4.62
CA ARG A 152 2.65 16.07 -4.21
C ARG A 152 2.63 15.45 -2.81
N PHE A 153 3.67 14.71 -2.43
CA PHE A 153 3.68 13.92 -1.21
C PHE A 153 4.75 14.38 -0.21
N PHE A 154 4.42 14.35 1.07
CA PHE A 154 5.33 14.73 2.15
C PHE A 154 6.45 13.71 2.37
N ASN A 155 6.13 12.42 2.29
CA ASN A 155 7.05 11.28 2.45
C ASN A 155 6.54 10.07 1.68
N LEU A 156 7.35 9.01 1.62
CA LEU A 156 7.01 7.77 0.93
C LEU A 156 5.72 7.12 1.50
N ARG A 157 5.46 7.22 2.83
CA ARG A 157 4.22 6.73 3.42
C ARG A 157 3.00 7.38 2.77
N ALA A 158 3.03 8.69 2.59
CA ALA A 158 1.92 9.41 1.96
C ALA A 158 1.70 8.96 0.50
N GLU A 159 2.78 8.73 -0.23
CA GLU A 159 2.73 8.25 -1.61
C GLU A 159 2.19 6.82 -1.71
N MET A 160 2.67 5.89 -0.86
CA MET A 160 2.17 4.51 -0.80
C MET A 160 0.67 4.46 -0.50
N TRP A 161 0.21 5.18 0.52
CA TRP A 161 -1.19 5.24 0.90
C TRP A 161 -2.06 5.86 -0.19
N TYR A 162 -1.55 6.85 -0.90
CA TYR A 162 -2.29 7.49 -1.99
C TYR A 162 -2.40 6.56 -3.20
N ARG A 163 -1.33 5.86 -3.58
CA ARG A 163 -1.36 4.82 -4.62
C ARG A 163 -2.33 3.68 -4.25
N MET A 164 -2.36 3.28 -2.98
CA MET A 164 -3.33 2.31 -2.48
C MET A 164 -4.77 2.83 -2.56
N LYS A 165 -5.02 4.12 -2.28
CA LYS A 165 -6.32 4.75 -2.49
C LYS A 165 -6.77 4.61 -3.94
N GLU A 166 -5.94 5.05 -4.89
CA GLU A 166 -6.22 4.95 -6.33
C GLU A 166 -6.49 3.49 -6.74
N TRP A 167 -5.74 2.55 -6.18
CA TRP A 167 -5.97 1.13 -6.38
C TRP A 167 -7.33 0.68 -5.82
N CYS A 168 -7.71 1.06 -4.61
CA CYS A 168 -9.02 0.74 -4.04
C CYS A 168 -10.19 1.26 -4.91
N GLU A 169 -10.02 2.41 -5.55
CA GLU A 169 -11.01 3.04 -6.42
C GLU A 169 -11.04 2.43 -7.85
N SER A 170 -10.06 1.60 -8.22
CA SER A 170 -9.97 0.99 -9.55
C SER A 170 -10.79 -0.29 -9.75
N GLY A 171 -11.66 -0.64 -8.81
CA GLY A 171 -12.48 -1.84 -8.90
C GLY A 171 -11.72 -3.10 -8.50
N VAL A 172 -11.25 -3.15 -7.28
CA VAL A 172 -10.45 -4.23 -6.70
C VAL A 172 -11.29 -5.23 -5.92
N ASP A 173 -10.70 -6.39 -5.64
CA ASP A 173 -11.26 -7.47 -4.82
C ASP A 173 -10.37 -7.62 -3.56
N ILE A 174 -10.92 -7.33 -2.40
CA ILE A 174 -10.22 -7.48 -1.13
C ILE A 174 -10.83 -8.58 -0.28
N ILE A 175 -10.00 -9.18 0.58
CA ILE A 175 -10.44 -10.22 1.51
C ILE A 175 -11.54 -9.69 2.43
N ASP A 176 -12.54 -10.51 2.72
CA ASP A 176 -13.60 -10.24 3.70
C ASP A 176 -13.02 -10.26 5.13
N ASP A 177 -12.32 -9.18 5.49
CA ASP A 177 -11.71 -8.96 6.79
C ASP A 177 -12.16 -7.64 7.38
N ASN A 178 -12.93 -7.69 8.47
CA ASN A 178 -13.52 -6.51 9.09
C ASN A 178 -12.46 -5.51 9.57
N VAL A 179 -11.33 -6.00 10.10
CA VAL A 179 -10.27 -5.14 10.64
C VAL A 179 -9.55 -4.40 9.52
N LEU A 180 -9.23 -5.09 8.42
CA LEU A 180 -8.66 -4.45 7.24
C LEU A 180 -9.60 -3.37 6.68
N CYS A 181 -10.90 -3.70 6.53
CA CYS A 181 -11.90 -2.76 6.02
C CYS A 181 -12.02 -1.52 6.91
N GLU A 182 -12.04 -1.70 8.25
CA GLU A 182 -12.06 -0.59 9.20
C GLU A 182 -10.80 0.27 9.11
N GLN A 183 -9.63 -0.35 9.05
CA GLN A 183 -8.35 0.35 8.93
C GLN A 183 -8.24 1.15 7.62
N LEU A 184 -8.68 0.60 6.49
CA LEU A 184 -8.72 1.29 5.21
C LEU A 184 -9.66 2.49 5.23
N ALA A 185 -10.85 2.33 5.83
CA ALA A 185 -11.88 3.37 5.88
C ALA A 185 -11.66 4.43 6.96
N SER A 186 -10.78 4.19 7.95
CA SER A 186 -10.60 5.10 9.09
C SER A 186 -9.43 6.07 8.97
N ILE A 187 -8.50 5.83 8.05
CA ILE A 187 -7.30 6.66 7.90
C ILE A 187 -7.65 8.05 7.37
N GLU A 188 -7.07 9.06 7.97
CA GLU A 188 -7.23 10.44 7.54
C GLU A 188 -5.95 10.98 6.89
N TYR A 189 -6.14 11.97 6.03
CA TYR A 189 -5.05 12.72 5.43
C TYR A 189 -5.21 14.22 5.67
N GLY A 190 -4.14 14.95 5.45
CA GLY A 190 -4.10 16.40 5.52
C GLY A 190 -2.98 16.92 4.62
N TYR A 191 -2.67 18.18 4.79
CA TYR A 191 -1.61 18.83 4.01
C TYR A 191 -0.51 19.36 4.92
N SER A 192 0.73 19.33 4.44
CA SER A 192 1.85 20.01 5.08
C SER A 192 1.74 21.53 4.88
N PRO A 193 2.56 22.35 5.58
CA PRO A 193 2.64 23.78 5.30
C PRO A 193 3.06 24.13 3.86
N THR A 194 3.68 23.17 3.17
CA THR A 194 4.07 23.24 1.76
C THR A 194 3.07 22.54 0.83
N GLU A 195 1.84 22.31 1.30
CA GLU A 195 0.70 21.77 0.54
C GLU A 195 0.88 20.33 0.03
N GLN A 196 1.83 19.57 0.58
CA GLN A 196 2.01 18.17 0.25
C GLN A 196 1.03 17.29 1.04
N VAL A 197 0.50 16.25 0.41
CA VAL A 197 -0.34 15.25 1.07
C VAL A 197 0.44 14.57 2.19
N LYS A 198 -0.17 14.48 3.35
CA LYS A 198 0.38 13.85 4.54
C LYS A 198 -0.65 12.93 5.17
N ILE A 199 -0.24 11.70 5.47
CA ILE A 199 -1.11 10.75 6.17
C ILE A 199 -1.03 11.00 7.67
N GLU A 200 -2.17 10.83 8.35
CA GLU A 200 -2.31 10.88 9.78
C GLU A 200 -1.27 9.99 10.48
N LYS A 201 -0.73 10.47 11.59
CA LYS A 201 0.23 9.69 12.39
C LYS A 201 -0.50 8.65 13.25
N LYS A 202 0.19 7.53 13.53
CA LYS A 202 -0.34 6.49 14.44
C LYS A 202 -0.72 7.07 15.84
N GLU A 203 0.00 8.08 16.33
CA GLU A 203 -0.32 8.76 17.59
C GLU A 203 -1.63 9.55 17.54
N ASP A 204 -1.95 10.15 16.41
CA ASP A 204 -3.18 10.91 16.23
C ASP A 204 -4.39 9.97 16.04
N MET A 205 -4.21 8.84 15.36
CA MET A 205 -5.20 7.76 15.31
C MET A 205 -5.54 7.24 16.72
N ARG A 206 -4.53 7.00 17.55
CA ARG A 206 -4.73 6.56 18.95
C ARG A 206 -5.51 7.58 19.77
N LYS A 207 -5.32 8.89 19.56
CA LYS A 207 -6.12 9.96 20.22
C LYS A 207 -7.60 9.90 19.82
N ARG A 208 -7.90 9.40 18.62
CA ARG A 208 -9.27 9.14 18.14
C ARG A 208 -9.83 7.78 18.62
N GLY A 209 -9.08 7.03 19.41
CA GLY A 209 -9.47 5.71 19.93
C GLY A 209 -9.27 4.57 18.92
N LEU A 210 -8.51 4.80 17.84
CA LEU A 210 -8.23 3.78 16.83
C LEU A 210 -6.94 3.03 17.16
N SER A 211 -6.89 1.75 16.78
CA SER A 211 -5.68 0.93 16.84
C SER A 211 -4.70 1.29 15.71
N SER A 212 -3.48 0.74 15.77
CA SER A 212 -2.54 0.79 14.65
C SER A 212 -3.13 0.15 13.39
N PRO A 213 -2.96 0.73 12.20
CA PRO A 213 -3.53 0.19 10.96
C PRO A 213 -2.61 -0.87 10.31
N ASP A 214 -2.14 -1.85 11.09
CA ASP A 214 -1.08 -2.78 10.70
C ASP A 214 -1.42 -3.58 9.42
N ARG A 215 -2.69 -3.99 9.24
CA ARG A 215 -3.13 -4.71 8.02
C ARG A 215 -3.14 -3.80 6.80
N ALA A 216 -3.59 -2.58 6.96
CA ALA A 216 -3.58 -1.58 5.89
C ALA A 216 -2.16 -1.07 5.59
N GLU A 217 -1.25 -0.97 6.60
CA GLU A 217 0.17 -0.66 6.37
C GLU A 217 0.86 -1.77 5.58
N ALA A 218 0.60 -3.06 5.90
CA ALA A 218 1.12 -4.17 5.11
C ALA A 218 0.65 -4.12 3.65
N LEU A 219 -0.60 -3.74 3.39
CA LEU A 219 -1.09 -3.52 2.03
C LEU A 219 -0.40 -2.31 1.39
N ALA A 220 -0.26 -1.19 2.10
CA ALA A 220 0.39 0.02 1.59
C ALA A 220 1.85 -0.23 1.17
N LEU A 221 2.60 -1.08 1.89
CA LEU A 221 3.97 -1.48 1.52
C LEU A 221 4.05 -2.09 0.12
N THR A 222 3.01 -2.76 -0.37
CA THR A 222 2.98 -3.33 -1.73
C THR A 222 2.94 -2.27 -2.84
N PHE A 223 2.83 -0.98 -2.49
CA PHE A 223 2.84 0.18 -3.39
C PHE A 223 4.10 1.05 -3.22
N ALA A 224 5.09 0.59 -2.44
CA ALA A 224 6.31 1.35 -2.18
C ALA A 224 7.11 1.65 -3.46
N TYR A 225 7.15 0.68 -4.38
CA TYR A 225 7.87 0.80 -5.65
C TYR A 225 7.07 0.18 -6.79
N ILE A 226 7.36 0.62 -8.02
CA ILE A 226 6.77 0.04 -9.23
C ILE A 226 7.33 -1.38 -9.41
N ILE A 227 6.44 -2.36 -9.51
CA ILE A 227 6.81 -3.75 -9.76
C ILE A 227 6.76 -3.97 -11.27
N PRO A 228 7.88 -4.36 -11.93
CA PRO A 228 7.87 -4.66 -13.34
C PRO A 228 6.92 -5.83 -13.64
N PRO A 229 6.28 -5.84 -14.83
CA PRO A 229 5.49 -6.99 -15.26
C PRO A 229 6.33 -8.27 -15.20
N GLN A 230 5.74 -9.37 -14.77
CA GLN A 230 6.41 -10.66 -14.85
C GLN A 230 6.72 -10.97 -16.31
N GLN A 231 8.00 -11.22 -16.62
CA GLN A 231 8.35 -11.79 -17.90
C GLN A 231 7.76 -13.20 -17.93
N MET A 232 6.75 -13.43 -18.79
CA MET A 232 6.36 -14.79 -19.11
C MET A 232 7.61 -15.49 -19.67
N GLN A 233 8.18 -16.41 -18.90
CA GLN A 233 9.10 -17.38 -19.46
C GLN A 233 8.25 -18.26 -20.39
N GLY A 234 8.18 -17.86 -21.64
CA GLY A 234 7.70 -18.73 -22.71
C GLY A 234 8.64 -19.93 -22.74
N SER A 235 8.16 -21.07 -22.30
CA SER A 235 8.73 -22.36 -22.70
C SER A 235 8.50 -22.50 -24.20
N PHE A 236 9.40 -21.91 -24.98
CA PHE A 236 9.60 -22.42 -26.33
C PHE A 236 10.33 -23.76 -26.16
N GLU A 237 9.57 -24.83 -26.01
CA GLU A 237 10.06 -26.13 -26.41
C GLU A 237 10.24 -26.08 -27.93
N ALA A 238 11.47 -25.82 -28.35
CA ALA A 238 11.92 -26.05 -29.68
C ALA A 238 12.22 -27.55 -29.79
N ASP A 239 11.17 -28.34 -29.98
CA ASP A 239 11.31 -29.71 -30.48
C ASP A 239 10.08 -29.98 -31.35
N ASP A 240 10.36 -30.02 -32.66
CA ASP A 240 9.82 -30.92 -33.66
C ASP A 240 9.95 -30.31 -35.07
N TYR A 241 11.18 -30.24 -35.56
CA TYR A 241 11.45 -30.36 -36.99
C TYR A 241 12.87 -30.94 -37.20
N LEU A 242 12.98 -32.27 -37.13
CA LEU A 242 13.95 -33.06 -37.89
C LEU A 242 13.29 -34.38 -38.31
#